data_59dde8c9df7f6ffa050781935876209a
#
_entry.id   59dde8c9df7f6ffa050781935876209a
#
_cell.length_a   1.000
_cell.length_b   1.000
_cell.length_c   1.000
_cell.angle_alpha   90.00
_cell.angle_beta   90.00
_cell.angle_gamma   90.00
#
_symmetry.space_group_name_H-M   'P 1'
#
loop_
_entity.id
_entity.type
_entity.pdbx_description
1 polymer ?
#
loop_
_entity_poly.entity_id
_entity_poly.type
_entity_poly.pdbx_seq_one_letter_code
_entity_poly.pdbx_strand_id
1 'polypeptide(L)'
;GDIDVSYRFSTIKPDEFVLQARFELKEEDPEIIQEKRNKASKGRKTHQPLRFRSAGSVFKNPEENAAGYLIDQAGLKGTKIGDAEISPHHANFFVNHGKAKASDITELIRIARKSVFEKFGIKLELEVKTIGFDPTELE
;
A
#
# COMPACT_ATOMS: atom_id res chain seq x y z
N GLY A 1 0.68 -22.61 -18.91
CA GLY A 1 1.42 -21.52 -19.57
C GLY A 1 2.31 -20.82 -18.57
N ASP A 2 3.35 -20.19 -19.05
CA ASP A 2 4.25 -19.45 -18.18
C ASP A 2 3.55 -18.16 -17.72
N ILE A 3 3.74 -17.81 -16.47
CA ILE A 3 3.22 -16.58 -15.89
C ILE A 3 4.39 -15.61 -15.76
N ASP A 4 4.31 -14.50 -16.50
CA ASP A 4 5.26 -13.41 -16.35
C ASP A 4 4.85 -12.55 -15.14
N VAL A 5 5.85 -12.17 -14.33
CA VAL A 5 5.65 -11.33 -13.15
C VAL A 5 6.67 -10.19 -13.15
N SER A 6 6.21 -9.01 -12.76
CA SER A 6 7.05 -7.84 -12.51
C SER A 6 6.50 -7.04 -11.33
N TYR A 7 7.03 -5.84 -11.09
CA TYR A 7 6.54 -5.01 -9.99
C TYR A 7 5.04 -4.69 -10.13
N ARG A 8 4.22 -5.23 -9.23
CA ARG A 8 2.75 -5.07 -9.19
C ARG A 8 2.02 -5.49 -10.47
N PHE A 9 2.62 -6.39 -11.24
CA PHE A 9 2.06 -6.91 -12.48
C PHE A 9 2.21 -8.42 -12.58
N SER A 10 1.21 -9.08 -13.16
CA SER A 10 1.30 -10.47 -13.64
C SER A 10 0.43 -10.63 -14.88
N THR A 11 0.74 -11.65 -15.68
CA THR A 11 -0.07 -12.00 -16.86
C THR A 11 -1.32 -12.82 -16.52
N ILE A 12 -1.60 -13.05 -15.24
CA ILE A 12 -2.84 -13.70 -14.77
C ILE A 12 -4.02 -12.81 -15.08
N LYS A 13 -5.00 -13.33 -15.82
CA LYS A 13 -6.18 -12.59 -16.23
C LYS A 13 -7.18 -12.45 -15.08
N PRO A 14 -8.12 -11.46 -15.14
CA PRO A 14 -9.10 -11.25 -14.08
C PRO A 14 -10.07 -12.41 -13.83
N ASP A 15 -10.26 -13.29 -14.82
CA ASP A 15 -11.11 -14.50 -14.77
C ASP A 15 -10.32 -15.77 -14.45
N GLU A 16 -9.01 -15.67 -14.20
CA GLU A 16 -8.14 -16.79 -13.83
C GLU A 16 -7.94 -16.84 -12.31
N PHE A 17 -7.87 -18.07 -11.78
CA PHE A 17 -7.63 -18.33 -10.37
C PHE A 17 -6.36 -19.14 -10.18
N VAL A 18 -5.49 -18.69 -9.28
CA VAL A 18 -4.31 -19.45 -8.87
C VAL A 18 -4.75 -20.57 -7.91
N LEU A 19 -4.71 -21.81 -8.38
CA LEU A 19 -5.10 -22.97 -7.57
C LEU A 19 -3.92 -23.52 -6.76
N GLN A 20 -2.71 -23.41 -7.25
CA GLN A 20 -1.52 -23.97 -6.63
C GLN A 20 -0.27 -23.17 -7.01
N ALA A 21 0.66 -23.05 -6.08
CA ALA A 21 2.01 -22.58 -6.34
C ALA A 21 3.02 -23.59 -5.81
N ARG A 22 4.11 -23.80 -6.54
CA ARG A 22 5.24 -24.65 -6.12
C ARG A 22 6.47 -23.78 -5.95
N PHE A 23 7.13 -23.93 -4.81
CA PHE A 23 8.34 -23.19 -4.47
C PHE A 23 9.51 -24.18 -4.36
N GLU A 24 10.61 -23.88 -5.01
CA GLU A 24 11.88 -24.55 -4.74
C GLU A 24 12.53 -23.92 -3.52
N LEU A 25 12.82 -24.73 -2.52
CA LEU A 25 13.41 -24.28 -1.26
C LEU A 25 14.80 -24.88 -1.13
N LYS A 26 15.68 -24.18 -0.43
CA LYS A 26 17.01 -24.66 -0.02
C LYS A 26 17.01 -24.91 1.47
N GLU A 27 17.62 -26.02 1.88
CA GLU A 27 17.88 -26.26 3.29
C GLU A 27 18.88 -25.23 3.81
N GLU A 28 18.62 -24.72 5.00
CA GLU A 28 19.47 -23.77 5.70
C GLU A 28 19.40 -24.06 7.20
N ASP A 29 20.41 -23.65 7.94
CA ASP A 29 20.44 -23.75 9.38
C ASP A 29 19.23 -23.05 10.03
N PRO A 30 18.49 -23.71 10.96
CA PRO A 30 17.30 -23.13 11.60
C PRO A 30 17.58 -21.80 12.32
N GLU A 31 18.77 -21.60 12.90
CA GLU A 31 19.14 -20.35 13.58
C GLU A 31 19.28 -19.21 12.57
N ILE A 32 19.90 -19.48 11.41
CA ILE A 32 20.03 -18.51 10.31
C ILE A 32 18.65 -18.14 9.74
N ILE A 33 17.78 -19.13 9.56
CA ILE A 33 16.39 -18.88 9.11
C ILE A 33 15.66 -18.00 10.10
N GLN A 34 15.77 -18.30 11.40
CA GLN A 34 15.12 -17.53 12.45
C GLN A 34 15.64 -16.09 12.53
N GLU A 35 16.95 -15.89 12.35
CA GLU A 35 17.56 -14.56 12.31
C GLU A 35 17.05 -13.74 11.11
N LYS A 36 17.05 -14.32 9.92
CA LYS A 36 16.50 -13.69 8.69
C LYS A 36 15.04 -13.29 8.88
N ARG A 37 14.21 -14.17 9.45
CA ARG A 37 12.79 -13.92 9.77
C ARG A 37 12.64 -12.79 10.79
N ASN A 38 13.42 -12.78 11.84
CA ASN A 38 13.38 -11.76 12.90
C ASN A 38 13.76 -10.38 12.32
N LYS A 39 14.80 -10.31 11.48
CA LYS A 39 15.24 -9.10 10.80
C LYS A 39 14.13 -8.53 9.90
N ALA A 40 13.51 -9.37 9.08
CA ALA A 40 12.39 -8.97 8.21
C ALA A 40 11.16 -8.49 9.01
N SER A 41 10.80 -9.22 10.08
CA SER A 41 9.69 -8.86 10.96
C SER A 41 9.93 -7.55 11.70
N LYS A 42 11.16 -7.33 12.21
CA LYS A 42 11.53 -6.10 12.90
C LYS A 42 11.41 -4.89 11.97
N GLY A 43 11.90 -4.99 10.73
CA GLY A 43 11.77 -3.93 9.74
C GLY A 43 10.31 -3.53 9.49
N ARG A 44 9.42 -4.50 9.31
CA ARG A 44 7.98 -4.23 9.14
C ARG A 44 7.36 -3.54 10.36
N LYS A 45 7.63 -4.04 11.57
CA LYS A 45 7.11 -3.46 12.81
C LYS A 45 7.58 -2.02 13.04
N THR A 46 8.78 -1.70 12.60
CA THR A 46 9.37 -0.36 12.77
C THR A 46 8.79 0.65 11.78
N HIS A 47 8.42 0.23 10.55
CA HIS A 47 8.05 1.16 9.48
C HIS A 47 6.56 1.14 9.11
N GLN A 48 5.78 0.17 9.59
CA GLN A 48 4.36 0.06 9.24
C GLN A 48 3.46 0.23 10.47
N PRO A 49 2.28 0.89 10.34
CA PRO A 49 1.36 1.15 11.45
C PRO A 49 0.53 -0.09 11.81
N LEU A 50 1.18 -1.20 12.17
CA LEU A 50 0.55 -2.52 12.40
C LEU A 50 -0.45 -2.55 13.57
N ARG A 51 -0.52 -1.50 14.38
CA ARG A 51 -1.46 -1.39 15.52
C ARG A 51 -2.87 -1.00 15.07
N PHE A 52 -3.01 -0.44 13.88
CA PHE A 52 -4.27 0.05 13.34
C PHE A 52 -4.74 -0.80 12.16
N ARG A 53 -6.05 -0.82 11.93
CA ARG A 53 -6.63 -1.45 10.75
C ARG A 53 -6.30 -0.61 9.52
N SER A 54 -5.77 -1.23 8.48
CA SER A 54 -5.50 -0.60 7.20
C SER A 54 -5.53 -1.63 6.08
N ALA A 55 -5.69 -1.19 4.85
CA ALA A 55 -5.61 -2.04 3.66
C ALA A 55 -4.16 -2.23 3.14
N GLY A 56 -3.15 -1.78 3.90
CA GLY A 56 -1.76 -1.76 3.45
C GLY A 56 -1.42 -0.48 2.70
N SER A 57 -0.47 -0.56 1.76
CA SER A 57 -0.11 0.56 0.89
C SER A 57 -1.29 0.96 0.01
N VAL A 58 -1.65 2.23 0.03
CA VAL A 58 -2.79 2.76 -0.75
C VAL A 58 -2.40 2.96 -2.22
N PHE A 59 -1.19 3.42 -2.48
CA PHE A 59 -0.68 3.70 -3.82
C PHE A 59 0.52 2.84 -4.17
N LYS A 60 0.66 2.52 -5.46
CA LYS A 60 1.88 1.96 -6.03
C LYS A 60 3.01 2.99 -5.91
N ASN A 61 4.26 2.53 -5.85
CA ASN A 61 5.39 3.45 -5.92
C ASN A 61 5.61 3.87 -7.38
N PRO A 62 5.60 5.18 -7.68
CA PRO A 62 6.10 5.70 -8.96
C PRO A 62 7.58 5.35 -9.19
N GLU A 63 8.03 5.46 -10.44
CA GLU A 63 9.41 5.13 -10.80
C GLU A 63 10.43 6.04 -10.11
N GLU A 64 10.10 7.34 -9.97
CA GLU A 64 11.04 8.33 -9.45
C GLU A 64 11.19 8.28 -7.92
N ASN A 65 10.08 7.99 -7.19
CA ASN A 65 10.09 8.05 -5.72
C ASN A 65 9.02 7.14 -5.10
N ALA A 66 9.25 6.72 -3.86
CA ALA A 66 8.24 6.01 -3.10
C ALA A 66 7.00 6.90 -2.84
N ALA A 67 5.80 6.37 -3.07
CA ALA A 67 4.54 7.09 -2.84
C ALA A 67 4.44 7.66 -1.42
N GLY A 68 4.87 6.89 -0.40
CA GLY A 68 4.89 7.35 0.98
C GLY A 68 5.80 8.56 1.21
N TYR A 69 6.93 8.63 0.52
CA TYR A 69 7.81 9.80 0.56
C TYR A 69 7.14 11.04 -0.06
N LEU A 70 6.51 10.89 -1.22
CA LEU A 70 5.83 11.99 -1.90
C LEU A 70 4.68 12.56 -1.06
N ILE A 71 3.85 11.69 -0.45
CA ILE A 71 2.75 12.08 0.44
C ILE A 71 3.27 12.77 1.71
N ASP A 72 4.37 12.29 2.28
CA ASP A 72 5.05 12.92 3.43
C ASP A 72 5.58 14.31 3.07
N GLN A 73 6.28 14.42 1.94
CA GLN A 73 6.79 15.70 1.44
C GLN A 73 5.67 16.67 1.05
N ALA A 74 4.49 16.18 0.69
CA ALA A 74 3.30 17.00 0.51
C ALA A 74 2.68 17.50 1.84
N GLY A 75 3.24 17.08 2.99
CA GLY A 75 2.81 17.52 4.31
C GLY A 75 1.53 16.84 4.82
N LEU A 76 1.18 15.68 4.28
CA LEU A 76 -0.13 15.05 4.52
C LEU A 76 -0.15 14.03 5.65
N LYS A 77 0.99 13.70 6.28
CA LYS A 77 0.99 12.84 7.48
C LYS A 77 0.09 13.39 8.57
N GLY A 78 -0.73 12.54 9.16
CA GLY A 78 -1.66 12.92 10.21
C GLY A 78 -2.95 13.60 9.73
N THR A 79 -3.14 13.79 8.41
CA THR A 79 -4.41 14.30 7.86
C THR A 79 -5.53 13.33 8.15
N LYS A 80 -6.65 13.86 8.69
CA LYS A 80 -7.82 13.06 9.10
C LYS A 80 -9.08 13.48 8.37
N ILE A 81 -9.88 12.48 8.02
CA ILE A 81 -11.28 12.64 7.59
C ILE A 81 -12.11 11.61 8.37
N GLY A 82 -13.02 12.07 9.20
CA GLY A 82 -13.72 11.19 10.15
C GLY A 82 -12.74 10.40 11.02
N ASP A 83 -12.90 9.07 11.05
CA ASP A 83 -11.99 8.16 11.76
C ASP A 83 -10.88 7.58 10.85
N ALA A 84 -10.73 8.07 9.63
CA ALA A 84 -9.61 7.73 8.75
C ALA A 84 -8.46 8.73 8.90
N GLU A 85 -7.22 8.25 8.84
CA GLU A 85 -6.02 9.08 8.96
C GLU A 85 -4.92 8.60 8.00
N ILE A 86 -4.25 9.53 7.32
CA ILE A 86 -2.96 9.25 6.68
C ILE A 86 -1.94 9.05 7.80
N SER A 87 -1.43 7.82 7.93
CA SER A 87 -0.60 7.46 9.06
C SER A 87 0.62 8.38 9.21
N PRO A 88 0.85 8.96 10.39
CA PRO A 88 2.06 9.73 10.68
C PRO A 88 3.32 8.86 10.65
N HIS A 89 3.16 7.53 10.82
CA HIS A 89 4.26 6.58 10.81
C HIS A 89 4.70 6.20 9.39
N HIS A 90 3.75 6.00 8.48
CA HIS A 90 4.01 5.68 7.08
C HIS A 90 2.91 6.26 6.19
N ALA A 91 3.23 7.33 5.45
CA ALA A 91 2.23 8.13 4.74
C ALA A 91 1.48 7.40 3.61
N ASN A 92 1.99 6.28 3.11
CA ASN A 92 1.26 5.44 2.14
C ASN A 92 0.30 4.42 2.80
N PHE A 93 0.10 4.51 4.13
CA PHE A 93 -0.87 3.73 4.87
C PHE A 93 -1.97 4.63 5.41
N PHE A 94 -3.20 4.35 5.02
CA PHE A 94 -4.37 5.03 5.58
C PHE A 94 -4.98 4.11 6.63
N VAL A 95 -5.06 4.60 7.85
CA VAL A 95 -5.48 3.83 9.01
C VAL A 95 -6.89 4.18 9.44
N ASN A 96 -7.62 3.18 9.94
CA ASN A 96 -8.95 3.33 10.49
C ASN A 96 -8.86 3.25 12.03
N HIS A 97 -9.23 4.32 12.71
CA HIS A 97 -9.28 4.40 14.17
C HIS A 97 -10.53 3.74 14.80
N GLY A 98 -11.41 3.15 13.97
CA GLY A 98 -12.52 2.32 14.45
C GLY A 98 -13.79 2.46 13.62
N LYS A 99 -14.21 3.69 13.29
CA LYS A 99 -15.49 3.99 12.64
C LYS A 99 -15.34 4.69 11.28
N ALA A 100 -14.14 4.64 10.65
CA ALA A 100 -13.94 5.25 9.35
C ALA A 100 -14.89 4.63 8.30
N LYS A 101 -15.51 5.48 7.51
CA LYS A 101 -16.32 5.10 6.36
C LYS A 101 -15.44 4.95 5.13
N ALA A 102 -15.89 4.21 4.14
CA ALA A 102 -15.19 4.10 2.87
C ALA A 102 -15.03 5.49 2.19
N SER A 103 -16.04 6.36 2.31
CA SER A 103 -15.99 7.75 1.84
C SER A 103 -14.88 8.58 2.51
N ASP A 104 -14.53 8.31 3.76
CA ASP A 104 -13.45 9.03 4.45
C ASP A 104 -12.09 8.65 3.82
N ILE A 105 -11.92 7.35 3.53
CA ILE A 105 -10.71 6.85 2.86
C ILE A 105 -10.61 7.39 1.43
N THR A 106 -11.71 7.41 0.66
CA THR A 106 -11.69 7.92 -0.72
C THR A 106 -11.40 9.41 -0.76
N GLU A 107 -11.86 10.18 0.21
CA GLU A 107 -11.53 11.60 0.31
C GLU A 107 -10.04 11.81 0.61
N LEU A 108 -9.45 11.03 1.53
CA LEU A 108 -8.00 11.06 1.76
C LEU A 108 -7.21 10.66 0.50
N ILE A 109 -7.72 9.73 -0.33
CA ILE A 109 -7.12 9.38 -1.62
C ILE A 109 -7.11 10.57 -2.56
N ARG A 110 -8.24 11.30 -2.69
CA ARG A 110 -8.33 12.51 -3.54
C ARG A 110 -7.36 13.60 -3.07
N ILE A 111 -7.33 13.87 -1.77
CA ILE A 111 -6.41 14.85 -1.17
C ILE A 111 -4.95 14.47 -1.49
N ALA A 112 -4.57 13.21 -1.28
CA ALA A 112 -3.21 12.75 -1.54
C ALA A 112 -2.82 12.87 -3.02
N ARG A 113 -3.70 12.44 -3.94
CA ARG A 113 -3.47 12.56 -5.38
C ARG A 113 -3.31 14.02 -5.81
N LYS A 114 -4.24 14.87 -5.39
CA LYS A 114 -4.24 16.29 -5.72
C LYS A 114 -2.95 16.97 -5.23
N SER A 115 -2.64 16.83 -3.95
CA SER A 115 -1.49 17.51 -3.34
C SER A 115 -0.15 17.03 -3.91
N VAL A 116 -0.02 15.73 -4.18
CA VAL A 116 1.20 15.18 -4.80
C VAL A 116 1.33 15.65 -6.25
N PHE A 117 0.22 15.66 -7.00
CA PHE A 117 0.22 16.16 -8.38
C PHE A 117 0.54 17.66 -8.45
N GLU A 118 -0.06 18.48 -7.61
CA GLU A 118 0.20 19.94 -7.56
C GLU A 118 1.65 20.25 -7.20
N LYS A 119 2.26 19.45 -6.32
CA LYS A 119 3.63 19.73 -5.84
C LYS A 119 4.71 19.13 -6.72
N PHE A 120 4.49 17.96 -7.31
CA PHE A 120 5.52 17.17 -8.00
C PHE A 120 5.19 16.83 -9.44
N GLY A 121 3.96 17.10 -9.92
CA GLY A 121 3.49 16.68 -11.24
C GLY A 121 3.28 15.18 -11.41
N ILE A 122 3.35 14.40 -10.31
CA ILE A 122 3.28 12.94 -10.33
C ILE A 122 1.85 12.48 -10.03
N LYS A 123 1.29 11.63 -10.92
CA LYS A 123 -0.01 10.99 -10.70
C LYS A 123 0.17 9.70 -9.91
N LEU A 124 -0.44 9.62 -8.72
CA LEU A 124 -0.42 8.41 -7.90
C LEU A 124 -1.44 7.39 -8.39
N GLU A 125 -0.99 6.16 -8.66
CA GLU A 125 -1.84 5.03 -8.98
C GLU A 125 -2.22 4.23 -7.74
N LEU A 126 -3.50 3.82 -7.64
CA LEU A 126 -3.97 2.98 -6.54
C LEU A 126 -3.36 1.57 -6.61
N GLU A 127 -2.90 1.08 -5.46
CA GLU A 127 -2.59 -0.33 -5.22
C GLU A 127 -3.79 -1.06 -4.59
N VAL A 128 -4.55 -0.38 -3.76
CA VAL A 128 -5.80 -0.90 -3.20
C VAL A 128 -6.88 -0.99 -4.27
N LYS A 129 -7.70 -2.03 -4.19
CA LYS A 129 -8.88 -2.19 -5.06
C LYS A 129 -10.09 -1.59 -4.37
N THR A 130 -10.82 -0.72 -5.06
CA THR A 130 -12.07 -0.14 -4.60
C THR A 130 -13.25 -0.95 -5.14
N ILE A 131 -14.19 -1.31 -4.26
CA ILE A 131 -15.39 -2.09 -4.64
C ILE A 131 -16.60 -1.22 -4.32
N GLY A 132 -17.52 -1.08 -5.30
CA GLY A 132 -18.75 -0.30 -5.15
C GLY A 132 -18.57 1.22 -5.34
N PHE A 133 -17.44 1.65 -5.89
CA PHE A 133 -17.19 3.03 -6.32
C PHE A 133 -17.07 3.09 -7.83
N ASP A 134 -17.53 4.19 -8.43
CA ASP A 134 -17.23 4.49 -9.82
C ASP A 134 -15.74 4.82 -9.96
N PRO A 135 -15.01 4.24 -10.93
CA PRO A 135 -13.59 4.54 -11.13
C PRO A 135 -13.31 6.05 -11.30
N THR A 136 -14.26 6.81 -11.89
CA THR A 136 -14.14 8.26 -12.09
C THR A 136 -14.29 9.06 -10.80
N GLU A 137 -14.90 8.52 -9.76
CA GLU A 137 -15.06 9.22 -8.48
C GLU A 137 -13.73 9.40 -7.71
N LEU A 138 -12.71 8.67 -8.13
CA LEU A 138 -11.39 8.67 -7.47
C LEU A 138 -10.29 9.32 -8.34
N GLU A 139 -10.63 9.84 -9.51
CA GLU A 139 -9.68 10.55 -10.38
C GLU A 139 -9.33 11.97 -9.90
#